data_e5d9cd60ac24809856279881b4e6806f
#
_entry.id   e5d9cd60ac24809856279881b4e6806f
#
_cell.length_a   1.000
_cell.length_b   1.000
_cell.length_c   1.000
_cell.angle_alpha   90.00
_cell.angle_beta   90.00
_cell.angle_gamma   90.00
#
_symmetry.space_group_name_H-M   'P 1'
#
loop_
_entity.id
_entity.type
_entity.pdbx_description
1 polymer ?
#
loop_
_entity_poly.entity_id
_entity_poly.type
_entity_poly.pdbx_seq_one_letter_code
_entity_poly.pdbx_strand_id
1 'polypeptide(L)'
;DVTVSVANGASPAIFTDNAPSWVQGTAESECKTKDTEIKYTYYTHTLTGGAFTGSTRLVKQGDGTLVLPNVTETYTGKTDVWAGTLQFDGTMESSPVWLNRFAELNSDGGNFKAGIKADYGSVIRPGGKEHVGILTTSSLELGFGARVVFDVKDGNIDKIVATKMSIEKKTWENGPQYSAPVFEFASVPEPGTYTLAEVGELTGNLSDVTVEGLAGKKFSLSYADGKIALTVSAS
;
A
#
# COMPACT_ATOMS: atom_id res chain seq x y z
N ASP A 1 5.67 20.87 4.61
CA ASP A 1 4.72 20.05 5.37
C ASP A 1 3.61 20.93 5.95
N VAL A 2 2.40 20.43 5.96
CA VAL A 2 1.22 21.15 6.45
C VAL A 2 0.43 20.27 7.41
N THR A 3 -0.03 20.84 8.52
CA THR A 3 -0.94 20.16 9.45
C THR A 3 -2.28 20.89 9.47
N VAL A 4 -3.38 20.14 9.29
CA VAL A 4 -4.74 20.65 9.26
C VAL A 4 -5.58 19.92 10.30
N SER A 5 -6.30 20.66 11.15
CA SER A 5 -7.23 20.07 12.10
C SER A 5 -8.60 19.88 11.45
N VAL A 6 -9.12 18.67 11.54
CA VAL A 6 -10.46 18.29 11.05
C VAL A 6 -11.44 18.33 12.23
N ALA A 7 -12.56 19.04 12.06
CA ALA A 7 -13.64 19.00 13.04
C ALA A 7 -14.25 17.60 13.10
N ASN A 8 -14.60 17.16 14.31
CA ASN A 8 -15.29 15.87 14.46
C ASN A 8 -16.65 15.90 13.74
N GLY A 9 -16.92 14.88 12.92
CA GLY A 9 -18.12 14.78 12.12
C GLY A 9 -18.14 15.65 10.86
N ALA A 10 -16.98 16.16 10.41
CA ALA A 10 -16.90 16.89 9.14
C ALA A 10 -17.40 16.01 7.97
N SER A 11 -18.29 16.55 7.15
CA SER A 11 -18.92 15.82 6.03
C SER A 11 -18.92 16.64 4.75
N PRO A 12 -17.74 17.02 4.19
CA PRO A 12 -17.68 17.63 2.88
C PRO A 12 -18.12 16.61 1.81
N ALA A 13 -18.70 17.08 0.71
CA ALA A 13 -19.03 16.18 -0.41
C ALA A 13 -17.77 15.52 -0.99
N ILE A 14 -16.70 16.30 -1.11
CA ILE A 14 -15.38 15.86 -1.54
C ILE A 14 -14.31 16.53 -0.67
N PHE A 15 -13.36 15.74 -0.20
CA PHE A 15 -12.09 16.24 0.35
C PHE A 15 -10.98 15.83 -0.61
N THR A 16 -10.24 16.80 -1.13
CA THR A 16 -9.12 16.57 -2.03
C THR A 16 -7.82 17.03 -1.38
N ASP A 17 -6.87 16.15 -1.29
CA ASP A 17 -5.49 16.47 -0.93
C ASP A 17 -4.58 16.36 -2.16
N ASN A 18 -3.71 17.36 -2.32
CA ASN A 18 -2.72 17.41 -3.39
C ASN A 18 -1.34 17.75 -2.80
N ALA A 19 -0.83 16.87 -1.93
CA ALA A 19 0.51 17.01 -1.38
C ALA A 19 1.54 16.87 -2.50
N PRO A 20 2.24 17.96 -2.89
CA PRO A 20 3.12 17.95 -4.04
C PRO A 20 4.46 17.30 -3.76
N SER A 21 5.19 16.99 -4.82
CA SER A 21 6.65 16.92 -4.79
C SER A 21 7.25 18.22 -5.31
N TRP A 22 8.42 18.57 -4.84
CA TRP A 22 9.18 19.69 -5.36
C TRP A 22 10.55 19.21 -5.87
N VAL A 23 10.93 19.70 -7.04
CA VAL A 23 12.22 19.41 -7.63
C VAL A 23 13.14 20.59 -7.35
N GLN A 24 14.21 20.35 -6.60
CA GLN A 24 15.27 21.33 -6.47
C GLN A 24 16.13 21.31 -7.72
N GLY A 25 15.79 22.17 -8.67
CA GLY A 25 16.62 22.49 -9.84
C GLY A 25 16.98 23.95 -9.79
N THR A 26 18.19 24.31 -10.19
CA THR A 26 18.51 25.69 -10.53
C THR A 26 17.70 26.09 -11.75
N ALA A 27 17.15 27.29 -11.76
CA ALA A 27 16.22 27.80 -12.78
C ALA A 27 16.83 27.96 -14.19
N GLU A 28 17.96 27.38 -14.47
CA GLU A 28 18.62 27.33 -15.77
C GLU A 28 18.56 25.89 -16.30
N SER A 29 17.39 25.50 -16.79
CA SER A 29 17.21 24.24 -17.49
C SER A 29 17.66 24.39 -18.96
N GLU A 30 18.90 24.37 -19.22
CA GLU A 30 19.38 23.78 -20.45
C GLU A 30 19.61 22.30 -20.18
N CYS A 31 19.14 21.47 -21.12
CA CYS A 31 19.35 20.02 -21.13
C CYS A 31 20.80 19.70 -20.75
N LYS A 32 21.05 19.28 -19.51
CA LYS A 32 22.42 19.11 -19.00
C LYS A 32 22.70 17.70 -18.56
N THR A 33 23.64 17.18 -19.25
CA THR A 33 24.72 16.28 -18.84
C THR A 33 24.48 15.41 -17.61
N LYS A 34 24.93 14.19 -17.75
CA LYS A 34 24.88 12.98 -16.92
C LYS A 34 25.08 13.13 -15.39
N ASP A 35 25.38 14.29 -14.87
CA ASP A 35 25.84 14.47 -13.48
C ASP A 35 24.94 15.36 -12.61
N THR A 36 23.75 15.72 -13.06
CA THR A 36 22.82 16.50 -12.22
C THR A 36 21.88 15.55 -11.51
N GLU A 37 22.17 15.27 -10.25
CA GLU A 37 21.26 14.53 -9.35
C GLU A 37 20.01 15.36 -9.13
N ILE A 38 18.88 14.92 -9.66
CA ILE A 38 17.58 15.55 -9.41
C ILE A 38 17.10 15.12 -8.04
N LYS A 39 17.08 16.03 -7.08
CA LYS A 39 16.54 15.79 -5.76
C LYS A 39 15.06 16.14 -5.70
N TYR A 40 14.23 15.17 -5.41
CA TYR A 40 12.82 15.38 -5.14
C TYR A 40 12.60 15.55 -3.64
N THR A 41 11.88 16.60 -3.26
CA THR A 41 11.37 16.75 -1.90
C THR A 41 9.87 16.49 -1.93
N TYR A 42 9.42 15.48 -1.19
CA TYR A 42 8.01 15.14 -1.06
C TYR A 42 7.46 15.78 0.21
N TYR A 43 6.32 16.45 0.08
CA TYR A 43 5.66 17.09 1.21
C TYR A 43 4.67 16.16 1.88
N THR A 44 4.51 16.35 3.19
CA THR A 44 3.53 15.63 4.00
C THR A 44 2.45 16.59 4.45
N HIS A 45 1.21 16.25 4.17
CA HIS A 45 0.04 16.88 4.75
C HIS A 45 -0.51 15.97 5.83
N THR A 46 -0.59 16.47 7.05
CA THR A 46 -1.09 15.72 8.20
C THR A 46 -2.45 16.27 8.61
N LEU A 47 -3.47 15.43 8.59
CA LEU A 47 -4.75 15.74 9.21
C LEU A 47 -4.73 15.29 10.66
N THR A 48 -5.29 16.11 11.53
CA THR A 48 -5.43 15.83 12.95
C THR A 48 -6.86 16.11 13.40
N GLY A 49 -7.25 15.61 14.55
CA GLY A 49 -8.57 15.88 15.14
C GLY A 49 -9.60 14.80 14.87
N GLY A 50 -10.76 15.16 14.34
CA GLY A 50 -11.90 14.27 14.21
C GLY A 50 -11.97 13.49 12.91
N ALA A 51 -12.97 12.62 12.84
CA ALA A 51 -13.26 11.80 11.67
C ALA A 51 -14.12 12.53 10.63
N PHE A 52 -13.95 12.15 9.37
CA PHE A 52 -14.92 12.44 8.31
C PHE A 52 -16.13 11.50 8.43
N THR A 53 -17.30 12.00 8.01
CA THR A 53 -18.58 11.28 8.09
C THR A 53 -19.41 11.48 6.82
N GLY A 54 -20.61 10.92 6.80
CA GLY A 54 -21.58 11.08 5.71
C GLY A 54 -21.11 10.47 4.41
N SER A 55 -21.39 11.12 3.29
CA SER A 55 -21.04 10.64 1.94
C SER A 55 -19.74 11.25 1.41
N THR A 56 -18.88 11.75 2.29
CA THR A 56 -17.58 12.32 1.90
C THR A 56 -16.81 11.35 0.99
N ARG A 57 -16.29 11.87 -0.12
CA ARG A 57 -15.30 11.21 -0.96
C ARG A 57 -13.93 11.81 -0.67
N LEU A 58 -12.96 10.97 -0.34
CA LEU A 58 -11.57 11.39 -0.17
C LEU A 58 -10.79 11.12 -1.46
N VAL A 59 -10.06 12.13 -1.93
CA VAL A 59 -9.21 12.03 -3.11
C VAL A 59 -7.81 12.49 -2.74
N LYS A 60 -6.83 11.57 -2.78
CA LYS A 60 -5.41 11.88 -2.60
C LYS A 60 -4.75 11.98 -3.96
N GLN A 61 -4.20 13.15 -4.24
CA GLN A 61 -3.44 13.45 -5.46
C GLN A 61 -2.05 13.98 -5.10
N GLY A 62 -1.20 14.18 -6.13
CA GLY A 62 0.18 14.64 -5.94
C GLY A 62 1.06 13.57 -5.32
N ASP A 63 2.37 13.72 -5.49
CA ASP A 63 3.36 12.68 -5.17
C ASP A 63 3.75 12.63 -3.68
N GLY A 64 3.31 13.60 -2.88
CA GLY A 64 3.58 13.66 -1.44
C GLY A 64 2.70 12.71 -0.62
N THR A 65 2.76 12.85 0.69
CA THR A 65 2.05 11.99 1.65
C THR A 65 0.86 12.73 2.27
N LEU A 66 -0.30 12.06 2.33
CA LEU A 66 -1.41 12.43 3.20
C LEU A 66 -1.44 11.49 4.39
N VAL A 67 -1.33 12.04 5.59
CA VAL A 67 -1.50 11.30 6.85
C VAL A 67 -2.88 11.61 7.40
N LEU A 68 -3.72 10.59 7.55
CA LEU A 68 -5.00 10.70 8.23
C LEU A 68 -4.86 10.47 9.73
N PRO A 69 -5.73 11.07 10.57
CA PRO A 69 -5.70 10.82 12.00
C PRO A 69 -6.03 9.34 12.30
N ASN A 70 -5.40 8.80 13.35
CA ASN A 70 -5.70 7.45 13.82
C ASN A 70 -7.04 7.42 14.57
N VAL A 71 -8.12 7.46 13.81
CA VAL A 71 -9.51 7.47 14.31
C VAL A 71 -10.36 6.48 13.51
N THR A 72 -11.61 6.33 13.90
CA THR A 72 -12.60 5.59 13.11
C THR A 72 -13.28 6.52 12.11
N GLU A 73 -12.93 6.39 10.84
CA GLU A 73 -13.56 7.07 9.72
C GLU A 73 -14.87 6.38 9.33
N THR A 74 -15.97 7.13 9.30
CA THR A 74 -17.31 6.57 9.06
C THR A 74 -17.96 7.04 7.75
N TYR A 75 -17.25 7.82 6.94
CA TYR A 75 -17.76 8.24 5.64
C TYR A 75 -17.91 7.05 4.67
N THR A 76 -18.89 7.17 3.76
CA THR A 76 -19.28 6.08 2.85
C THR A 76 -18.81 6.27 1.41
N GLY A 77 -18.39 7.48 1.05
CA GLY A 77 -17.80 7.74 -0.26
C GLY A 77 -16.44 7.04 -0.39
N LYS A 78 -16.01 6.87 -1.60
CA LYS A 78 -14.75 6.18 -1.91
C LYS A 78 -13.52 6.98 -1.48
N THR A 79 -12.49 6.29 -0.98
CA THR A 79 -11.14 6.81 -0.82
C THR A 79 -10.33 6.47 -2.06
N ASP A 80 -10.08 7.48 -2.91
CA ASP A 80 -9.29 7.35 -4.14
C ASP A 80 -7.88 7.88 -3.93
N VAL A 81 -6.88 7.02 -4.02
CA VAL A 81 -5.47 7.41 -4.01
C VAL A 81 -4.95 7.37 -5.44
N TRP A 82 -4.81 8.54 -6.07
CA TRP A 82 -4.39 8.67 -7.47
C TRP A 82 -2.88 8.71 -7.63
N ALA A 83 -2.18 9.27 -6.64
CA ALA A 83 -0.72 9.38 -6.65
C ALA A 83 -0.19 9.61 -5.23
N GLY A 84 1.10 9.37 -5.02
CA GLY A 84 1.77 9.52 -3.74
C GLY A 84 1.30 8.52 -2.71
N THR A 85 1.40 8.89 -1.44
CA THR A 85 1.17 7.99 -0.31
C THR A 85 -0.03 8.42 0.52
N LEU A 86 -0.92 7.48 0.82
CA LEU A 86 -1.87 7.58 1.92
C LEU A 86 -1.31 6.81 3.12
N GLN A 87 -1.14 7.47 4.26
CA GLN A 87 -0.85 6.82 5.54
C GLN A 87 -2.08 6.86 6.42
N PHE A 88 -2.52 5.67 6.87
CA PHE A 88 -3.69 5.54 7.73
C PHE A 88 -3.61 4.30 8.61
N ASP A 89 -3.61 4.51 9.92
CA ASP A 89 -3.43 3.47 10.93
C ASP A 89 -4.71 3.26 11.77
N GLY A 90 -5.81 3.91 11.39
CA GLY A 90 -7.12 3.83 12.05
C GLY A 90 -8.06 2.80 11.44
N THR A 91 -9.36 3.00 11.64
CA THR A 91 -10.41 2.14 11.07
C THR A 91 -11.21 2.89 10.00
N MET A 92 -11.30 2.34 8.80
CA MET A 92 -12.27 2.75 7.76
C MET A 92 -13.47 1.82 7.80
N GLU A 93 -14.59 2.31 8.33
CA GLU A 93 -15.80 1.50 8.50
C GLU A 93 -16.50 1.16 7.18
N SER A 94 -16.63 2.15 6.29
CA SER A 94 -17.55 2.05 5.16
C SER A 94 -16.96 2.54 3.83
N SER A 95 -15.79 3.18 3.83
CA SER A 95 -15.15 3.70 2.62
C SER A 95 -14.25 2.63 1.98
N PRO A 96 -14.52 2.19 0.74
CA PRO A 96 -13.57 1.35 0.01
C PRO A 96 -12.36 2.19 -0.43
N VAL A 97 -11.17 1.60 -0.30
CA VAL A 97 -9.91 2.24 -0.70
C VAL A 97 -9.49 1.73 -2.08
N TRP A 98 -9.27 2.64 -3.00
CA TRP A 98 -8.76 2.34 -4.33
C TRP A 98 -7.41 2.98 -4.53
N LEU A 99 -6.39 2.14 -4.70
CA LEU A 99 -5.04 2.56 -5.05
C LEU A 99 -4.90 2.50 -6.56
N ASN A 100 -4.82 3.67 -7.18
CA ASN A 100 -4.59 3.78 -8.61
C ASN A 100 -3.10 3.55 -8.92
N ARG A 101 -2.72 3.64 -10.18
CA ARG A 101 -1.35 3.36 -10.64
C ARG A 101 -0.29 4.10 -9.82
N PHE A 102 0.67 3.34 -9.28
CA PHE A 102 1.81 3.83 -8.50
C PHE A 102 1.47 4.58 -7.21
N ALA A 103 0.20 4.55 -6.80
CA ALA A 103 -0.19 5.05 -5.50
C ALA A 103 0.25 4.08 -4.39
N GLU A 104 0.54 4.61 -3.21
CA GLU A 104 1.00 3.81 -2.07
C GLU A 104 0.05 3.95 -0.87
N LEU A 105 -0.22 2.83 -0.21
CA LEU A 105 -0.87 2.77 1.09
C LEU A 105 0.13 2.27 2.13
N ASN A 106 0.41 3.11 3.12
CA ASN A 106 1.16 2.73 4.32
C ASN A 106 0.17 2.60 5.47
N SER A 107 0.22 1.49 6.21
CA SER A 107 -0.71 1.28 7.31
C SER A 107 -0.13 0.36 8.37
N ASP A 108 0.10 0.90 9.58
CA ASP A 108 0.48 0.15 10.76
C ASP A 108 -0.73 -0.03 11.67
N GLY A 109 -1.34 -1.21 11.63
CA GLY A 109 -2.53 -1.55 12.41
C GLY A 109 -3.87 -1.09 11.81
N GLY A 110 -3.89 -0.54 10.60
CA GLY A 110 -5.13 -0.09 9.97
C GLY A 110 -6.13 -1.20 9.66
N ASN A 111 -7.42 -0.86 9.77
CA ASN A 111 -8.53 -1.77 9.53
C ASN A 111 -9.49 -1.20 8.47
N PHE A 112 -9.53 -1.80 7.29
CA PHE A 112 -10.28 -1.35 6.12
C PHE A 112 -11.49 -2.26 5.87
N LYS A 113 -12.60 -2.00 6.56
CA LYS A 113 -13.77 -2.88 6.56
C LYS A 113 -14.55 -2.93 5.25
N ALA A 114 -14.41 -1.93 4.39
CA ALA A 114 -15.04 -1.91 3.06
C ALA A 114 -14.11 -2.39 1.93
N GLY A 115 -12.90 -2.85 2.27
CA GLY A 115 -11.95 -3.44 1.33
C GLY A 115 -10.97 -2.47 0.71
N ILE A 116 -9.93 -3.07 0.12
CA ILE A 116 -8.85 -2.39 -0.60
C ILE A 116 -8.75 -2.98 -2.00
N LYS A 117 -8.71 -2.12 -3.02
CA LYS A 117 -8.37 -2.47 -4.39
C LYS A 117 -7.06 -1.83 -4.78
N ALA A 118 -6.09 -2.64 -5.12
CA ALA A 118 -4.76 -2.24 -5.57
C ALA A 118 -4.63 -2.46 -7.07
N ASP A 119 -4.54 -1.37 -7.84
CA ASP A 119 -4.40 -1.42 -9.29
C ASP A 119 -2.91 -1.48 -9.70
N TYR A 120 -2.64 -1.54 -10.99
CA TYR A 120 -1.32 -1.70 -11.59
C TYR A 120 -0.23 -0.82 -10.96
N GLY A 121 0.84 -1.45 -10.47
CA GLY A 121 1.99 -0.76 -9.90
C GLY A 121 1.75 -0.05 -8.57
N SER A 122 0.55 -0.16 -8.00
CA SER A 122 0.28 0.36 -6.66
C SER A 122 1.04 -0.44 -5.60
N VAL A 123 1.31 0.18 -4.46
CA VAL A 123 2.11 -0.39 -3.38
C VAL A 123 1.29 -0.42 -2.08
N ILE A 124 1.34 -1.54 -1.39
CA ILE A 124 0.78 -1.69 -0.03
C ILE A 124 1.93 -2.07 0.91
N ARG A 125 2.05 -1.36 2.05
CA ARG A 125 2.98 -1.65 3.14
C ARG A 125 2.20 -1.89 4.42
N PRO A 126 2.03 -3.14 4.85
CA PRO A 126 1.17 -3.49 6.00
C PRO A 126 1.64 -2.93 7.34
N GLY A 127 2.93 -2.66 7.51
CA GLY A 127 3.50 -2.04 8.71
C GLY A 127 3.93 -0.59 8.52
N GLY A 128 3.69 -0.03 7.32
CA GLY A 128 4.32 1.23 6.95
C GLY A 128 5.74 1.01 6.44
N LYS A 129 6.59 2.04 6.49
CA LYS A 129 8.00 1.92 6.08
C LYS A 129 8.88 1.63 7.29
N GLU A 130 9.74 0.62 7.19
CA GLU A 130 10.73 0.23 8.21
C GLU A 130 10.11 -0.26 9.55
N HIS A 131 8.82 -0.57 9.54
CA HIS A 131 8.09 -1.11 10.67
C HIS A 131 7.38 -2.40 10.30
N VAL A 132 7.40 -3.37 11.20
CA VAL A 132 6.61 -4.58 11.06
C VAL A 132 5.25 -4.38 11.71
N GLY A 133 4.20 -4.57 10.94
CA GLY A 133 2.83 -4.36 11.40
C GLY A 133 1.82 -5.30 10.75
N ILE A 134 0.54 -5.03 11.03
CA ILE A 134 -0.57 -5.84 10.55
C ILE A 134 -1.60 -4.92 9.89
N LEU A 135 -1.89 -5.17 8.63
CA LEU A 135 -3.01 -4.54 7.93
C LEU A 135 -4.20 -5.49 7.91
N THR A 136 -5.37 -5.02 8.35
CA THR A 136 -6.61 -5.79 8.35
C THR A 136 -7.59 -5.24 7.31
N THR A 137 -8.24 -6.11 6.56
CA THR A 137 -9.25 -5.71 5.58
C THR A 137 -10.32 -6.78 5.37
N SER A 138 -11.53 -6.38 4.97
CA SER A 138 -12.56 -7.35 4.55
C SER A 138 -12.22 -8.01 3.22
N SER A 139 -11.68 -7.23 2.27
CA SER A 139 -11.23 -7.76 0.99
C SER A 139 -9.98 -7.04 0.50
N LEU A 140 -9.08 -7.80 -0.13
CA LEU A 140 -7.90 -7.26 -0.81
C LEU A 140 -7.89 -7.76 -2.25
N GLU A 141 -8.08 -6.84 -3.19
CA GLU A 141 -7.95 -7.13 -4.62
C GLU A 141 -6.57 -6.69 -5.09
N LEU A 142 -5.70 -7.64 -5.39
CA LEU A 142 -4.38 -7.40 -5.98
C LEU A 142 -4.47 -7.51 -7.49
N GLY A 143 -4.54 -6.37 -8.16
CA GLY A 143 -4.46 -6.26 -9.61
C GLY A 143 -3.07 -6.62 -10.14
N PHE A 144 -2.99 -6.86 -11.44
CA PHE A 144 -1.70 -7.19 -12.08
C PHE A 144 -0.65 -6.09 -11.84
N GLY A 145 0.53 -6.48 -11.38
CA GLY A 145 1.62 -5.56 -11.04
C GLY A 145 1.45 -4.78 -9.75
N ALA A 146 0.37 -4.99 -8.99
CA ALA A 146 0.27 -4.48 -7.63
C ALA A 146 1.32 -5.12 -6.74
N ARG A 147 1.91 -4.35 -5.83
CA ARG A 147 3.00 -4.78 -4.95
C ARG A 147 2.56 -4.78 -3.50
N VAL A 148 2.88 -5.83 -2.78
CA VAL A 148 2.86 -5.84 -1.31
C VAL A 148 4.31 -5.90 -0.85
N VAL A 149 4.74 -4.90 -0.11
CA VAL A 149 6.10 -4.82 0.42
C VAL A 149 6.06 -5.22 1.88
N PHE A 150 6.77 -6.27 2.21
CA PHE A 150 6.89 -6.81 3.56
C PHE A 150 8.19 -6.36 4.19
N ASP A 151 8.11 -5.64 5.29
CA ASP A 151 9.26 -5.36 6.14
C ASP A 151 9.56 -6.57 7.03
N VAL A 152 10.85 -6.80 7.27
CA VAL A 152 11.35 -7.88 8.12
C VAL A 152 12.25 -7.27 9.18
N LYS A 153 11.92 -7.50 10.45
CA LYS A 153 12.67 -6.94 11.57
C LYS A 153 12.65 -7.88 12.79
N ASP A 154 13.80 -8.15 13.36
CA ASP A 154 13.94 -8.96 14.58
C ASP A 154 13.23 -10.32 14.50
N GLY A 155 13.28 -10.97 13.34
CA GLY A 155 12.62 -12.27 13.09
C GLY A 155 11.13 -12.20 12.86
N ASN A 156 10.54 -10.99 12.88
CA ASN A 156 9.13 -10.75 12.55
C ASN A 156 9.01 -10.24 11.12
N ILE A 157 7.80 -10.38 10.56
CA ILE A 157 7.47 -9.91 9.23
C ILE A 157 6.09 -9.27 9.22
N ASP A 158 5.89 -8.32 8.32
CA ASP A 158 4.57 -7.74 8.05
C ASP A 158 3.52 -8.79 7.74
N LYS A 159 2.28 -8.52 8.13
CA LYS A 159 1.17 -9.43 7.90
C LYS A 159 -0.08 -8.73 7.40
N ILE A 160 -0.79 -9.40 6.51
CA ILE A 160 -2.14 -9.03 6.09
C ILE A 160 -3.16 -9.98 6.73
N VAL A 161 -4.26 -9.46 7.23
CA VAL A 161 -5.43 -10.23 7.65
C VAL A 161 -6.60 -9.81 6.76
N ALA A 162 -7.11 -10.74 5.95
CA ALA A 162 -8.19 -10.45 5.00
C ALA A 162 -9.27 -11.54 5.04
N THR A 163 -10.54 -11.14 5.01
CA THR A 163 -11.61 -12.13 4.83
C THR A 163 -11.54 -12.75 3.44
N LYS A 164 -11.25 -11.92 2.43
CA LYS A 164 -11.06 -12.36 1.04
C LYS A 164 -9.83 -11.71 0.44
N MET A 165 -9.12 -12.46 -0.38
CA MET A 165 -8.03 -11.95 -1.21
C MET A 165 -8.16 -12.47 -2.62
N SER A 166 -7.97 -11.60 -3.61
CA SER A 166 -7.89 -11.99 -5.02
C SER A 166 -6.54 -11.62 -5.62
N ILE A 167 -6.00 -12.54 -6.41
CA ILE A 167 -4.75 -12.38 -7.16
C ILE A 167 -5.13 -12.36 -8.64
N GLU A 168 -4.93 -11.21 -9.30
CA GLU A 168 -5.23 -11.06 -10.72
C GLU A 168 -3.93 -11.10 -11.53
N LYS A 169 -3.83 -12.07 -12.45
CA LYS A 169 -2.80 -12.11 -13.47
C LYS A 169 -3.39 -11.75 -14.81
N LYS A 170 -2.74 -10.85 -15.55
CA LYS A 170 -3.06 -10.57 -16.95
C LYS A 170 -1.95 -11.09 -17.86
N THR A 171 -2.34 -11.86 -18.87
CA THR A 171 -1.45 -12.26 -19.95
C THR A 171 -1.71 -11.34 -21.15
N TRP A 172 -0.64 -10.74 -21.66
CA TRP A 172 -0.67 -9.90 -22.84
C TRP A 172 0.22 -10.51 -23.90
N GLU A 173 -0.25 -10.70 -25.10
CA GLU A 173 0.56 -11.28 -26.20
C GLU A 173 1.81 -10.41 -26.56
N ASN A 174 1.72 -9.09 -26.32
CA ASN A 174 2.81 -8.13 -26.54
C ASN A 174 2.81 -7.04 -25.46
N GLY A 175 2.56 -7.40 -24.22
CA GLY A 175 2.24 -6.46 -23.15
C GLY A 175 3.38 -6.15 -22.19
N PRO A 176 3.09 -5.31 -21.18
CA PRO A 176 4.09 -4.85 -20.23
C PRO A 176 4.66 -6.00 -19.38
N GLN A 177 5.87 -5.80 -18.92
CA GLN A 177 6.67 -6.75 -18.12
C GLN A 177 5.99 -7.24 -16.82
N TYR A 178 4.97 -6.55 -16.33
CA TYR A 178 4.25 -6.89 -15.11
C TYR A 178 2.89 -7.49 -15.42
N SER A 179 2.79 -8.79 -15.33
CA SER A 179 1.54 -9.54 -15.58
C SER A 179 0.89 -10.09 -14.31
N ALA A 180 1.57 -10.01 -13.17
CA ALA A 180 1.15 -10.60 -11.91
C ALA A 180 1.44 -9.66 -10.72
N PRO A 181 0.73 -9.80 -9.60
CA PRO A 181 1.10 -9.13 -8.36
C PRO A 181 2.49 -9.55 -7.87
N VAL A 182 3.12 -8.69 -7.06
CA VAL A 182 4.46 -8.86 -6.53
C VAL A 182 4.42 -8.86 -5.02
N PHE A 183 5.04 -9.87 -4.40
CA PHE A 183 5.41 -9.86 -3.00
C PHE A 183 6.89 -9.51 -2.90
N GLU A 184 7.17 -8.33 -2.40
CA GLU A 184 8.52 -7.79 -2.25
C GLU A 184 8.93 -7.80 -0.79
N PHE A 185 10.15 -8.20 -0.52
CA PHE A 185 10.73 -8.19 0.82
C PHE A 185 11.77 -7.07 0.91
N ALA A 186 11.53 -6.10 1.80
CA ALA A 186 12.42 -4.94 1.98
C ALA A 186 13.81 -5.36 2.52
N SER A 187 13.86 -6.49 3.23
CA SER A 187 15.09 -7.14 3.64
C SER A 187 14.93 -8.67 3.59
N VAL A 188 16.06 -9.39 3.46
CA VAL A 188 16.06 -10.84 3.34
C VAL A 188 15.78 -11.47 4.71
N PRO A 189 14.68 -12.22 4.89
CA PRO A 189 14.44 -12.92 6.14
C PRO A 189 15.43 -14.07 6.35
N GLU A 190 15.70 -14.40 7.61
CA GLU A 190 16.47 -15.58 7.98
C GLU A 190 15.74 -16.88 7.55
N PRO A 191 16.45 -18.02 7.42
CA PRO A 191 15.79 -19.28 7.14
C PRO A 191 14.70 -19.61 8.15
N GLY A 192 13.50 -19.92 7.65
CA GLY A 192 12.32 -20.14 8.50
C GLY A 192 11.03 -20.11 7.71
N THR A 193 9.92 -20.25 8.42
CA THR A 193 8.57 -20.14 7.84
C THR A 193 7.84 -18.95 8.46
N TYR A 194 7.35 -18.05 7.60
CA TYR A 194 6.71 -16.79 7.96
C TYR A 194 5.28 -16.74 7.42
N THR A 195 4.32 -16.40 8.24
CA THR A 195 2.95 -16.12 7.79
C THR A 195 2.87 -14.71 7.23
N LEU A 196 2.69 -14.57 5.93
CA LEU A 196 2.53 -13.29 5.23
C LEU A 196 1.09 -12.77 5.28
N ALA A 197 0.12 -13.70 5.20
CA ALA A 197 -1.28 -13.34 5.28
C ALA A 197 -2.12 -14.44 5.91
N GLU A 198 -3.17 -14.01 6.62
CA GLU A 198 -4.30 -14.86 7.04
C GLU A 198 -5.49 -14.49 6.16
N VAL A 199 -5.99 -15.44 5.36
CA VAL A 199 -6.98 -15.18 4.31
C VAL A 199 -8.07 -16.23 4.38
N GLY A 200 -9.31 -15.79 4.62
CA GLY A 200 -10.46 -16.70 4.69
C GLY A 200 -10.80 -17.35 3.35
N GLU A 201 -10.75 -16.57 2.26
CA GLU A 201 -11.01 -17.02 0.90
C GLU A 201 -9.96 -16.44 -0.05
N LEU A 202 -9.21 -17.29 -0.74
CA LEU A 202 -8.24 -16.89 -1.75
C LEU A 202 -8.78 -17.22 -3.15
N THR A 203 -8.85 -16.22 -4.03
CA THR A 203 -9.20 -16.37 -5.45
C THR A 203 -7.97 -16.09 -6.31
N GLY A 204 -7.79 -16.84 -7.39
CA GLY A 204 -6.58 -16.82 -8.21
C GLY A 204 -5.53 -17.80 -7.71
N ASN A 205 -4.34 -17.75 -8.29
CA ASN A 205 -3.28 -18.71 -7.97
C ASN A 205 -2.10 -18.02 -7.31
N LEU A 206 -1.68 -18.52 -6.16
CA LEU A 206 -0.49 -18.02 -5.47
C LEU A 206 0.79 -18.21 -6.30
N SER A 207 0.83 -19.25 -7.15
CA SER A 207 1.94 -19.47 -8.09
C SER A 207 2.09 -18.38 -9.16
N ASP A 208 1.08 -17.55 -9.35
CA ASP A 208 1.14 -16.40 -10.27
C ASP A 208 1.82 -15.19 -9.63
N VAL A 209 2.01 -15.17 -8.30
CA VAL A 209 2.70 -14.08 -7.60
C VAL A 209 4.19 -14.11 -7.91
N THR A 210 4.74 -12.97 -8.30
CA THR A 210 6.19 -12.79 -8.39
C THR A 210 6.75 -12.48 -7.00
N VAL A 211 7.87 -13.08 -6.64
CA VAL A 211 8.55 -12.82 -5.37
C VAL A 211 9.86 -12.12 -5.63
N GLU A 212 10.09 -10.99 -4.95
CA GLU A 212 11.29 -10.16 -5.06
C GLU A 212 11.93 -9.92 -3.69
N GLY A 213 13.21 -9.50 -3.68
CA GLY A 213 13.91 -9.09 -2.45
C GLY A 213 14.55 -10.23 -1.64
N LEU A 214 14.53 -11.48 -2.12
CA LEU A 214 15.10 -12.62 -1.38
C LEU A 214 16.57 -12.96 -1.73
N ALA A 215 17.26 -12.13 -2.52
CA ALA A 215 18.72 -12.17 -2.76
C ALA A 215 19.33 -13.57 -2.91
N GLY A 216 18.80 -14.39 -3.83
CA GLY A 216 19.34 -15.72 -4.13
C GLY A 216 19.02 -16.83 -3.12
N LYS A 217 18.23 -16.54 -2.09
CA LYS A 217 17.71 -17.58 -1.18
C LYS A 217 16.75 -18.52 -1.91
N LYS A 218 16.75 -19.79 -1.54
CA LYS A 218 15.68 -20.72 -1.94
C LYS A 218 14.45 -20.44 -1.10
N PHE A 219 13.30 -20.37 -1.74
CA PHE A 219 12.03 -20.11 -1.06
C PHE A 219 10.88 -20.87 -1.70
N SER A 220 9.78 -20.97 -0.96
CA SER A 220 8.49 -21.40 -1.47
C SER A 220 7.37 -20.59 -0.85
N LEU A 221 6.30 -20.34 -1.61
CA LEU A 221 5.03 -19.82 -1.12
C LEU A 221 4.02 -20.97 -1.05
N SER A 222 3.21 -20.99 0.00
CA SER A 222 2.13 -21.97 0.16
C SER A 222 0.87 -21.27 0.67
N TYR A 223 -0.30 -21.83 0.33
CA TYR A 223 -1.56 -21.49 0.93
C TYR A 223 -2.21 -22.73 1.52
N ALA A 224 -2.33 -22.77 2.83
CA ALA A 224 -2.94 -23.87 3.56
C ALA A 224 -3.58 -23.33 4.83
N ASP A 225 -4.70 -23.92 5.26
CA ASP A 225 -5.42 -23.57 6.50
C ASP A 225 -5.69 -22.05 6.63
N GLY A 226 -6.03 -21.41 5.51
CA GLY A 226 -6.28 -19.97 5.49
C GLY A 226 -5.04 -19.08 5.63
N LYS A 227 -3.84 -19.61 5.43
CA LYS A 227 -2.59 -18.86 5.58
C LYS A 227 -1.76 -18.91 4.31
N ILE A 228 -1.29 -17.74 3.90
CA ILE A 228 -0.21 -17.61 2.93
C ILE A 228 1.10 -17.58 3.70
N ALA A 229 1.97 -18.55 3.48
CA ALA A 229 3.25 -18.67 4.15
C ALA A 229 4.42 -18.62 3.16
N LEU A 230 5.48 -17.90 3.54
CA LEU A 230 6.79 -17.94 2.92
C LEU A 230 7.68 -18.89 3.72
N THR A 231 8.28 -19.86 3.07
CA THR A 231 9.36 -20.67 3.66
C THR A 231 10.66 -20.30 2.96
N VAL A 232 11.65 -19.85 3.73
CA VAL A 232 13.01 -19.53 3.28
C VAL A 232 13.94 -20.62 3.76
N SER A 233 14.69 -21.20 2.85
CA SER A 233 15.67 -22.27 3.16
C SER A 233 17.06 -21.70 3.37
N ALA A 234 17.87 -22.40 4.16
CA ALA A 234 19.30 -22.13 4.20
C ALA A 234 19.91 -22.32 2.78
N SER A 235 20.88 -21.51 2.47
CA SER A 235 21.61 -21.51 1.18
C SER A 235 22.45 -22.76 1.03
#